data_6e365a1c7daf445377c54f7a608bac44
#
_entry.id   6e365a1c7daf445377c54f7a608bac44
#
_cell.length_a   1.000
_cell.length_b   1.000
_cell.length_c   1.000
_cell.angle_alpha   90.00
_cell.angle_beta   90.00
_cell.angle_gamma   90.00
#
_symmetry.space_group_name_H-M   'P 1'
#
loop_
_entity.id
_entity.type
_entity.pdbx_description
1 polymer ?
#
loop_
_entity_poly.entity_id
_entity_poly.type
_entity_poly.pdbx_seq_one_letter_code
_entity_poly.pdbx_strand_id
1 'polypeptide(L)'
;MPKKITHTILIFSQAMELGGVERSLLGLLDSIDYDRYDVDLFLMRHSGELMPYLNPKANLLPEIPQYASLAVPMASLLKSGQIGVLCGRLNGKLAARRFDKQHPGSKLSVTALTYSHKYTLSAMPQISDKTYDLAISFLTPHYFARERVKAKKYAAWIHTDYAALSFDRAAELAMWSRYDAICGVSEQASRSFQTAFPELSDKIQTVENILPRELTAKQAEQPQTDMPSDGAVKILSVGRFCDAKNFDNVPDICRRLMENGLDVKWYLIGYGGEEPLIRQKIAEAGMQERVIILGKKDNPYPYMRACDLYVQPSRYEGKAVTVREAQLLGKPVVITDYATSGSQLEDGVDGVIVPMDNAGCAAGIAALLRDPARMQQLSESCAKRDYTNSAEVEKIYALMED
;
A
#
# COMPACT_ATOMS: atom_id res chain seq x y z
N MET A 1 35.88 -6.24 8.95
CA MET A 1 36.07 -7.34 7.99
C MET A 1 35.49 -6.92 6.66
N PRO A 2 36.03 -7.30 5.51
CA PRO A 2 35.40 -7.00 4.25
C PRO A 2 34.00 -7.66 4.19
N LYS A 3 33.00 -6.93 3.65
CA LYS A 3 31.65 -7.47 3.42
C LYS A 3 31.73 -8.69 2.52
N LYS A 4 31.11 -9.80 2.93
CA LYS A 4 31.03 -10.99 2.10
C LYS A 4 29.68 -10.97 1.37
N ILE A 5 29.61 -10.12 0.32
CA ILE A 5 28.43 -10.14 -0.58
C ILE A 5 28.30 -11.55 -1.19
N THR A 6 27.14 -12.14 -0.97
CA THR A 6 26.85 -13.50 -1.45
C THR A 6 25.91 -13.48 -2.65
N HIS A 7 25.04 -12.51 -2.74
CA HIS A 7 24.01 -12.41 -3.78
C HIS A 7 23.79 -10.97 -4.25
N THR A 8 23.31 -10.84 -5.47
CA THR A 8 22.99 -9.57 -6.13
C THR A 8 21.51 -9.52 -6.48
N ILE A 9 20.83 -8.42 -6.12
CA ILE A 9 19.41 -8.23 -6.35
C ILE A 9 19.20 -6.97 -7.17
N LEU A 10 18.36 -7.04 -8.21
CA LEU A 10 17.82 -5.84 -8.86
C LEU A 10 16.34 -5.69 -8.49
N ILE A 11 15.96 -4.51 -8.03
CA ILE A 11 14.56 -4.16 -7.76
C ILE A 11 14.13 -3.11 -8.81
N PHE A 12 13.08 -3.43 -9.55
CA PHE A 12 12.46 -2.54 -10.54
C PHE A 12 11.17 -1.95 -9.99
N SER A 13 11.02 -0.61 -10.04
CA SER A 13 9.79 0.09 -9.71
C SER A 13 9.58 1.31 -10.63
N GLN A 14 8.49 2.07 -10.43
CA GLN A 14 8.15 3.17 -11.34
C GLN A 14 8.71 4.52 -10.90
N ALA A 15 8.35 4.99 -9.71
CA ALA A 15 8.76 6.27 -9.12
C ALA A 15 8.58 6.19 -7.59
N MET A 16 8.93 7.24 -6.86
CA MET A 16 8.78 7.29 -5.40
C MET A 16 7.75 8.34 -4.99
N GLU A 17 6.55 8.24 -5.55
CA GLU A 17 5.43 9.12 -5.21
C GLU A 17 4.79 8.70 -3.87
N LEU A 18 3.88 9.53 -3.34
CA LEU A 18 3.18 9.20 -2.09
C LEU A 18 2.15 8.09 -2.31
N GLY A 19 2.53 6.85 -1.97
CA GLY A 19 1.69 5.67 -2.11
C GLY A 19 2.07 4.55 -1.15
N GLY A 20 1.15 3.59 -0.99
CA GLY A 20 1.39 2.41 -0.14
C GLY A 20 2.45 1.47 -0.71
N VAL A 21 2.54 1.38 -2.03
CA VAL A 21 3.53 0.56 -2.73
C VAL A 21 4.94 1.10 -2.51
N GLU A 22 5.12 2.41 -2.67
CA GLU A 22 6.39 3.10 -2.50
C GLU A 22 6.87 3.05 -1.05
N ARG A 23 5.96 3.19 -0.08
CA ARG A 23 6.27 3.00 1.35
C ARG A 23 6.69 1.57 1.65
N SER A 24 6.01 0.58 1.06
CA SER A 24 6.41 -0.82 1.20
C SER A 24 7.78 -1.09 0.56
N LEU A 25 8.10 -0.43 -0.56
CA LEU A 25 9.44 -0.51 -1.15
C LEU A 25 10.51 0.07 -0.23
N LEU A 26 10.24 1.20 0.44
CA LEU A 26 11.16 1.75 1.44
C LEU A 26 11.36 0.77 2.61
N GLY A 27 10.27 0.19 3.12
CA GLY A 27 10.33 -0.82 4.19
C GLY A 27 11.14 -2.05 3.77
N LEU A 28 10.96 -2.52 2.53
CA LEU A 28 11.76 -3.61 1.98
C LEU A 28 13.25 -3.22 1.93
N LEU A 29 13.58 -2.07 1.36
CA LEU A 29 14.97 -1.59 1.26
C LEU A 29 15.62 -1.42 2.63
N ASP A 30 14.88 -0.97 3.65
CA ASP A 30 15.38 -0.83 5.02
C ASP A 30 15.61 -2.16 5.73
N SER A 31 14.93 -3.23 5.30
CA SER A 31 15.01 -4.55 5.92
C SER A 31 16.09 -5.46 5.31
N ILE A 32 16.67 -5.07 4.17
CA ILE A 32 17.69 -5.87 3.51
C ILE A 32 19.02 -5.86 4.30
N ASP A 33 19.63 -7.03 4.45
CA ASP A 33 20.98 -7.19 4.99
C ASP A 33 22.05 -6.85 3.92
N TYR A 34 22.44 -5.58 3.85
CA TYR A 34 23.44 -5.09 2.90
C TYR A 34 24.87 -5.57 3.18
N ASP A 35 25.11 -6.39 4.20
CA ASP A 35 26.40 -7.04 4.39
C ASP A 35 26.48 -8.36 3.60
N ARG A 36 25.32 -8.91 3.23
CA ARG A 36 25.18 -10.13 2.43
C ARG A 36 24.67 -9.89 1.01
N TYR A 37 23.85 -8.86 0.80
CA TYR A 37 23.14 -8.61 -0.45
C TYR A 37 23.55 -7.27 -1.06
N ASP A 38 24.00 -7.27 -2.33
CA ASP A 38 24.22 -6.07 -3.13
C ASP A 38 22.92 -5.77 -3.92
N VAL A 39 22.38 -4.57 -3.75
CA VAL A 39 21.07 -4.19 -4.29
C VAL A 39 21.18 -3.03 -5.24
N ASP A 40 20.84 -3.26 -6.50
CA ASP A 40 20.61 -2.22 -7.50
C ASP A 40 19.09 -1.91 -7.54
N LEU A 41 18.72 -0.65 -7.35
CA LEU A 41 17.36 -0.15 -7.51
C LEU A 41 17.25 0.58 -8.85
N PHE A 42 16.33 0.14 -9.70
CA PHE A 42 15.99 0.87 -10.92
C PHE A 42 14.59 1.46 -10.81
N LEU A 43 14.49 2.77 -10.89
CA LEU A 43 13.23 3.51 -10.99
C LEU A 43 13.05 4.03 -12.41
N MET A 44 11.86 3.85 -12.99
CA MET A 44 11.56 4.39 -14.32
C MET A 44 11.72 5.91 -14.36
N ARG A 45 11.40 6.59 -13.22
CA ARG A 45 11.60 8.03 -13.03
C ARG A 45 12.18 8.31 -11.65
N HIS A 46 13.17 9.19 -11.61
CA HIS A 46 13.71 9.73 -10.36
C HIS A 46 12.86 10.91 -9.88
N SER A 47 11.62 10.62 -9.48
CA SER A 47 10.66 11.64 -9.04
C SER A 47 9.77 11.10 -7.92
N GLY A 48 9.19 12.04 -7.18
CA GLY A 48 8.28 11.77 -6.08
C GLY A 48 8.83 12.19 -4.72
N GLU A 49 7.93 12.43 -3.79
CA GLU A 49 8.21 12.99 -2.47
C GLU A 49 8.99 12.00 -1.58
N LEU A 50 8.93 10.71 -1.90
CA LEU A 50 9.62 9.67 -1.13
C LEU A 50 11.06 9.39 -1.62
N MET A 51 11.53 10.04 -2.71
CA MET A 51 12.91 9.91 -3.18
C MET A 51 13.98 10.18 -2.09
N PRO A 52 13.86 11.24 -1.24
CA PRO A 52 14.85 11.54 -0.21
C PRO A 52 14.98 10.48 0.89
N TYR A 53 14.05 9.53 0.96
CA TYR A 53 13.99 8.49 1.98
C TYR A 53 14.49 7.12 1.50
N LEU A 54 14.99 7.05 0.26
CA LEU A 54 15.63 5.83 -0.23
C LEU A 54 16.83 5.45 0.64
N ASN A 55 16.93 4.17 0.99
CA ASN A 55 18.06 3.68 1.77
C ASN A 55 19.37 3.92 1.00
N PRO A 56 20.33 4.67 1.56
CA PRO A 56 21.57 5.04 0.84
C PRO A 56 22.50 3.84 0.56
N LYS A 57 22.22 2.66 1.13
CA LYS A 57 22.98 1.44 0.83
C LYS A 57 22.49 0.75 -0.45
N ALA A 58 21.27 1.03 -0.91
CA ALA A 58 20.78 0.58 -2.20
C ALA A 58 21.42 1.45 -3.30
N ASN A 59 21.99 0.84 -4.31
CA ASN A 59 22.58 1.54 -5.45
C ASN A 59 21.48 1.95 -6.43
N LEU A 60 21.11 3.24 -6.44
CA LEU A 60 20.13 3.76 -7.39
C LEU A 60 20.75 3.85 -8.78
N LEU A 61 20.30 3.02 -9.72
CA LEU A 61 20.75 3.04 -11.11
C LEU A 61 20.29 4.33 -11.83
N PRO A 62 21.04 4.82 -12.82
CA PRO A 62 20.66 6.01 -13.58
C PRO A 62 19.28 5.89 -14.23
N GLU A 63 18.55 7.00 -14.29
CA GLU A 63 17.31 7.08 -15.05
C GLU A 63 17.57 6.88 -16.55
N ILE A 64 16.76 6.07 -17.19
CA ILE A 64 16.84 5.82 -18.62
C ILE A 64 15.68 6.56 -19.32
N PRO A 65 15.94 7.48 -20.25
CA PRO A 65 14.91 8.34 -20.84
C PRO A 65 13.73 7.60 -21.48
N GLN A 66 13.95 6.41 -22.05
CA GLN A 66 12.89 5.62 -22.65
C GLN A 66 11.85 5.17 -21.60
N TYR A 67 12.29 4.72 -20.42
CA TYR A 67 11.39 4.31 -19.35
C TYR A 67 10.67 5.52 -18.73
N ALA A 68 11.38 6.60 -18.46
CA ALA A 68 10.80 7.83 -17.95
C ALA A 68 9.73 8.42 -18.89
N SER A 69 9.91 8.22 -20.19
CA SER A 69 9.01 8.73 -21.23
C SER A 69 7.63 8.06 -21.25
N LEU A 70 7.45 6.93 -20.56
CA LEU A 70 6.13 6.27 -20.46
C LEU A 70 5.12 7.10 -19.64
N ALA A 71 5.57 7.93 -18.72
CA ALA A 71 4.71 8.73 -17.85
C ALA A 71 4.46 10.16 -18.35
N VAL A 72 5.09 10.57 -19.48
CA VAL A 72 4.91 11.94 -20.02
C VAL A 72 3.83 11.98 -21.14
N PRO A 73 3.25 13.15 -21.43
CA PRO A 73 2.33 13.32 -22.54
C PRO A 73 2.93 12.89 -23.88
N MET A 74 2.12 12.24 -24.75
CA MET A 74 2.62 11.73 -26.04
C MET A 74 3.23 12.80 -26.93
N ALA A 75 2.74 14.05 -26.87
CA ALA A 75 3.28 15.17 -27.64
C ALA A 75 4.74 15.49 -27.29
N SER A 76 5.16 15.26 -26.05
CA SER A 76 6.56 15.49 -25.62
C SER A 76 7.52 14.42 -26.15
N LEU A 77 7.03 13.22 -26.47
CA LEU A 77 7.86 12.14 -27.05
C LEU A 77 8.38 12.49 -28.43
N LEU A 78 7.62 13.23 -29.23
CA LEU A 78 8.07 13.73 -30.54
C LEU A 78 9.25 14.71 -30.36
N LYS A 79 9.13 15.62 -29.38
CA LYS A 79 10.17 16.62 -29.12
C LYS A 79 11.47 16.01 -28.59
N SER A 80 11.37 14.89 -27.83
CA SER A 80 12.52 14.18 -27.28
C SER A 80 13.08 13.07 -28.18
N GLY A 81 12.54 12.90 -29.39
CA GLY A 81 13.02 11.87 -30.33
C GLY A 81 12.67 10.43 -29.96
N GLN A 82 11.74 10.20 -29.00
CA GLN A 82 11.34 8.89 -28.50
C GLN A 82 10.28 8.23 -29.42
N ILE A 83 10.57 8.15 -30.72
CA ILE A 83 9.59 7.70 -31.73
C ILE A 83 9.15 6.25 -31.49
N GLY A 84 10.08 5.36 -31.12
CA GLY A 84 9.74 3.96 -30.83
C GLY A 84 8.77 3.80 -29.67
N VAL A 85 8.97 4.57 -28.60
CA VAL A 85 8.06 4.60 -27.45
C VAL A 85 6.70 5.19 -27.85
N LEU A 86 6.69 6.27 -28.63
CA LEU A 86 5.45 6.88 -29.12
C LEU A 86 4.62 5.88 -29.93
N CYS A 87 5.23 5.20 -30.89
CA CYS A 87 4.55 4.18 -31.72
C CYS A 87 4.01 3.04 -30.84
N GLY A 88 4.81 2.55 -29.89
CA GLY A 88 4.39 1.52 -28.94
C GLY A 88 3.19 1.95 -28.11
N ARG A 89 3.20 3.16 -27.53
CA ARG A 89 2.08 3.70 -26.75
C ARG A 89 0.82 3.90 -27.58
N LEU A 90 0.94 4.36 -28.81
CA LEU A 90 -0.21 4.50 -29.73
C LEU A 90 -0.82 3.13 -30.05
N ASN A 91 0.00 2.15 -30.39
CA ASN A 91 -0.46 0.78 -30.67
C ASN A 91 -1.11 0.15 -29.43
N GLY A 92 -0.49 0.31 -28.26
CA GLY A 92 -1.05 -0.14 -26.98
C GLY A 92 -2.41 0.48 -26.68
N LYS A 93 -2.55 1.81 -26.90
CA LYS A 93 -3.83 2.51 -26.70
C LYS A 93 -4.91 2.01 -27.64
N LEU A 94 -4.58 1.76 -28.92
CA LEU A 94 -5.52 1.22 -29.88
C LEU A 94 -5.94 -0.21 -29.52
N ALA A 95 -4.99 -1.05 -29.14
CA ALA A 95 -5.26 -2.42 -28.70
C ALA A 95 -6.15 -2.44 -27.43
N ALA A 96 -5.86 -1.61 -26.43
CA ALA A 96 -6.67 -1.49 -25.23
C ALA A 96 -8.11 -1.07 -25.54
N ARG A 97 -8.29 -0.05 -26.37
CA ARG A 97 -9.64 0.39 -26.80
C ARG A 97 -10.43 -0.71 -27.52
N ARG A 98 -9.76 -1.51 -28.34
CA ARG A 98 -10.43 -2.64 -29.02
C ARG A 98 -10.85 -3.71 -28.02
N PHE A 99 -9.96 -4.04 -27.08
CA PHE A 99 -10.24 -5.02 -26.04
C PHE A 99 -11.41 -4.56 -25.15
N ASP A 100 -11.36 -3.33 -24.61
CA ASP A 100 -12.38 -2.79 -23.72
C ASP A 100 -13.76 -2.69 -24.42
N LYS A 101 -13.77 -2.37 -25.73
CA LYS A 101 -15.00 -2.37 -26.53
C LYS A 101 -15.61 -3.78 -26.70
N GLN A 102 -14.77 -4.81 -26.78
CA GLN A 102 -15.20 -6.19 -26.91
C GLN A 102 -15.58 -6.83 -25.57
N HIS A 103 -15.10 -6.27 -24.47
CA HIS A 103 -15.33 -6.77 -23.11
C HIS A 103 -15.87 -5.66 -22.21
N PRO A 104 -17.09 -5.15 -22.50
CA PRO A 104 -17.69 -4.09 -21.67
C PRO A 104 -17.95 -4.61 -20.26
N GLY A 105 -17.57 -3.85 -19.24
CA GLY A 105 -17.76 -4.20 -17.83
C GLY A 105 -17.67 -2.99 -16.92
N SER A 106 -18.09 -3.16 -15.68
CA SER A 106 -18.04 -2.11 -14.65
C SER A 106 -16.73 -2.10 -13.84
N LYS A 107 -15.88 -3.12 -14.02
CA LYS A 107 -14.60 -3.24 -13.30
C LYS A 107 -13.55 -2.27 -13.86
N LEU A 108 -12.59 -1.89 -13.02
CA LEU A 108 -11.46 -1.06 -13.42
C LEU A 108 -10.59 -1.79 -14.44
N SER A 109 -10.52 -1.28 -15.69
CA SER A 109 -9.67 -1.85 -16.73
C SER A 109 -8.21 -1.43 -16.55
N VAL A 110 -7.31 -2.42 -16.55
CA VAL A 110 -5.85 -2.21 -16.53
C VAL A 110 -5.20 -2.41 -17.89
N THR A 111 -5.98 -2.72 -18.93
CA THR A 111 -5.48 -3.06 -20.28
C THR A 111 -4.67 -1.94 -20.91
N ALA A 112 -5.04 -0.68 -20.69
CA ALA A 112 -4.33 0.47 -21.24
C ALA A 112 -2.88 0.54 -20.74
N LEU A 113 -2.64 0.28 -19.47
CA LEU A 113 -1.31 0.26 -18.87
C LEU A 113 -0.53 -0.99 -19.31
N THR A 114 -1.14 -2.16 -19.20
CA THR A 114 -0.56 -3.44 -19.62
C THR A 114 -0.10 -3.41 -21.09
N TYR A 115 -0.96 -2.93 -22.00
CA TYR A 115 -0.62 -2.86 -23.42
C TYR A 115 0.38 -1.74 -23.73
N SER A 116 0.35 -0.62 -23.00
CA SER A 116 1.40 0.41 -23.12
C SER A 116 2.78 -0.18 -22.88
N HIS A 117 2.98 -0.94 -21.80
CA HIS A 117 4.26 -1.59 -21.51
C HIS A 117 4.59 -2.70 -22.52
N LYS A 118 3.62 -3.55 -22.85
CA LYS A 118 3.79 -4.64 -23.83
C LYS A 118 4.26 -4.13 -25.19
N TYR A 119 3.60 -3.11 -25.73
CA TYR A 119 3.88 -2.60 -27.08
C TYR A 119 5.09 -1.67 -27.15
N THR A 120 5.56 -1.13 -26.03
CA THR A 120 6.79 -0.33 -25.98
C THR A 120 8.04 -1.15 -25.70
N LEU A 121 7.91 -2.42 -25.35
CA LEU A 121 9.00 -3.28 -24.91
C LEU A 121 10.18 -3.32 -25.90
N SER A 122 9.91 -3.35 -27.20
CA SER A 122 10.96 -3.37 -28.24
C SER A 122 11.79 -2.08 -28.30
N ALA A 123 11.24 -0.97 -27.82
CA ALA A 123 11.91 0.33 -27.77
C ALA A 123 12.70 0.57 -26.47
N MET A 124 12.59 -0.35 -25.49
CA MET A 124 13.26 -0.23 -24.22
C MET A 124 14.66 -0.85 -24.26
N PRO A 125 15.71 -0.11 -23.82
CA PRO A 125 17.05 -0.68 -23.70
C PRO A 125 17.18 -1.61 -22.50
N GLN A 126 18.30 -2.32 -22.40
CA GLN A 126 18.65 -3.07 -21.19
C GLN A 126 18.81 -2.12 -20.00
N ILE A 127 18.36 -2.54 -18.84
CA ILE A 127 18.42 -1.74 -17.59
C ILE A 127 19.84 -1.80 -17.00
N SER A 128 20.50 -2.96 -17.12
CA SER A 128 21.85 -3.18 -16.63
C SER A 128 22.54 -4.27 -17.44
N ASP A 129 23.85 -4.20 -17.55
CA ASP A 129 24.68 -5.27 -18.17
C ASP A 129 25.03 -6.38 -17.18
N LYS A 130 24.83 -6.14 -15.87
CA LYS A 130 25.05 -7.15 -14.82
C LYS A 130 24.07 -8.33 -14.97
N THR A 131 24.48 -9.50 -14.45
CA THR A 131 23.58 -10.63 -14.20
C THR A 131 23.33 -10.72 -12.72
N TYR A 132 22.07 -10.71 -12.31
CA TYR A 132 21.64 -10.75 -10.91
C TYR A 132 21.26 -12.17 -10.49
N ASP A 133 21.34 -12.45 -9.18
CA ASP A 133 20.78 -13.70 -8.65
C ASP A 133 19.25 -13.63 -8.63
N LEU A 134 18.68 -12.44 -8.30
CA LEU A 134 17.25 -12.20 -8.32
C LEU A 134 16.92 -10.85 -8.96
N ALA A 135 15.94 -10.82 -9.85
CA ALA A 135 15.31 -9.60 -10.36
C ALA A 135 13.86 -9.51 -9.85
N ILE A 136 13.57 -8.46 -9.13
CA ILE A 136 12.25 -8.16 -8.56
C ILE A 136 11.54 -7.12 -9.41
N SER A 137 10.36 -7.44 -9.94
CA SER A 137 9.44 -6.47 -10.51
C SER A 137 8.41 -6.09 -9.45
N PHE A 138 8.63 -4.94 -8.80
CA PHE A 138 7.86 -4.56 -7.60
C PHE A 138 6.49 -3.95 -7.92
N LEU A 139 6.27 -3.47 -9.15
CA LEU A 139 4.99 -2.85 -9.56
C LEU A 139 4.60 -3.26 -10.98
N THR A 140 3.32 -3.61 -11.17
CA THR A 140 2.73 -3.99 -12.46
C THR A 140 2.71 -2.81 -13.46
N PRO A 141 2.77 -3.09 -14.78
CA PRO A 141 2.95 -4.36 -15.48
C PRO A 141 4.41 -4.84 -15.48
N HIS A 142 4.62 -6.16 -15.46
CA HIS A 142 5.91 -6.78 -15.18
C HIS A 142 6.75 -7.12 -16.43
N TYR A 143 6.49 -6.51 -17.59
CA TYR A 143 7.21 -6.83 -18.83
C TYR A 143 8.70 -6.48 -18.77
N PHE A 144 9.07 -5.31 -18.22
CA PHE A 144 10.42 -4.77 -18.37
C PHE A 144 11.45 -5.52 -17.54
N ALA A 145 11.19 -5.79 -16.27
CA ALA A 145 12.13 -6.50 -15.43
C ALA A 145 12.48 -7.87 -16.03
N ARG A 146 11.48 -8.59 -16.54
CA ARG A 146 11.70 -9.92 -17.15
C ARG A 146 12.46 -9.87 -18.48
N GLU A 147 12.27 -8.83 -19.29
CA GLU A 147 12.80 -8.73 -20.65
C GLU A 147 14.07 -7.91 -20.77
N ARG A 148 14.34 -7.04 -19.81
CA ARG A 148 15.40 -6.03 -19.87
C ARG A 148 16.39 -6.10 -18.70
N VAL A 149 16.32 -7.16 -17.90
CA VAL A 149 17.27 -7.51 -16.86
C VAL A 149 17.72 -8.95 -17.05
N LYS A 150 18.99 -9.23 -16.84
CA LYS A 150 19.53 -10.59 -16.81
C LYS A 150 19.56 -11.07 -15.37
N ALA A 151 18.83 -12.12 -15.03
CA ALA A 151 18.84 -12.70 -13.69
C ALA A 151 18.68 -14.22 -13.73
N LYS A 152 19.10 -14.91 -12.66
CA LYS A 152 18.91 -16.35 -12.49
C LYS A 152 17.45 -16.65 -12.14
N LYS A 153 16.85 -15.84 -11.26
CA LYS A 153 15.47 -15.95 -10.79
C LYS A 153 14.73 -14.61 -10.95
N TYR A 154 13.43 -14.68 -11.15
CA TYR A 154 12.58 -13.51 -11.33
C TYR A 154 11.36 -13.60 -10.42
N ALA A 155 11.09 -12.54 -9.66
CA ALA A 155 9.90 -12.42 -8.82
C ALA A 155 9.09 -11.18 -9.19
N ALA A 156 7.77 -11.26 -9.10
CA ALA A 156 6.88 -10.13 -9.37
C ALA A 156 5.83 -9.97 -8.27
N TRP A 157 5.51 -8.71 -7.94
CA TRP A 157 4.60 -8.36 -6.84
C TRP A 157 3.19 -8.01 -7.30
N ILE A 158 2.20 -8.43 -6.52
CA ILE A 158 0.78 -8.10 -6.69
C ILE A 158 0.37 -7.18 -5.55
N HIS A 159 0.07 -5.92 -5.88
CA HIS A 159 -0.40 -4.91 -4.93
C HIS A 159 -1.90 -4.63 -5.03
N THR A 160 -2.62 -5.33 -5.91
CA THR A 160 -4.03 -5.06 -6.22
C THR A 160 -4.85 -6.33 -6.15
N ASP A 161 -6.10 -6.21 -5.73
CA ASP A 161 -7.06 -7.31 -5.76
C ASP A 161 -7.53 -7.58 -7.20
N TYR A 162 -7.15 -8.72 -7.75
CA TYR A 162 -7.51 -9.13 -9.12
C TYR A 162 -9.02 -9.35 -9.31
N ALA A 163 -9.77 -9.60 -8.24
CA ALA A 163 -11.23 -9.72 -8.31
C ALA A 163 -11.90 -8.40 -8.73
N ALA A 164 -11.27 -7.27 -8.47
CA ALA A 164 -11.78 -5.93 -8.80
C ALA A 164 -11.37 -5.43 -10.20
N LEU A 165 -10.51 -6.17 -10.92
CA LEU A 165 -9.93 -5.74 -12.18
C LEU A 165 -10.62 -6.35 -13.41
N SER A 166 -10.60 -5.60 -14.53
CA SER A 166 -10.81 -6.10 -15.88
C SER A 166 -9.48 -6.12 -16.63
N PHE A 167 -9.09 -7.25 -17.17
CA PHE A 167 -7.79 -7.46 -17.81
C PHE A 167 -7.89 -8.48 -18.95
N ASP A 168 -6.95 -8.41 -19.89
CA ASP A 168 -6.75 -9.46 -20.91
C ASP A 168 -6.07 -10.67 -20.25
N ARG A 169 -6.88 -11.70 -19.92
CA ARG A 169 -6.39 -12.90 -19.24
C ARG A 169 -5.26 -13.59 -19.98
N ALA A 170 -5.33 -13.68 -21.31
CA ALA A 170 -4.30 -14.35 -22.09
C ALA A 170 -2.96 -13.57 -22.07
N ALA A 171 -3.02 -12.23 -22.19
CA ALA A 171 -1.85 -11.37 -22.11
C ALA A 171 -1.22 -11.37 -20.72
N GLU A 172 -2.05 -11.30 -19.66
CA GLU A 172 -1.59 -11.37 -18.26
C GLU A 172 -0.98 -12.73 -17.95
N LEU A 173 -1.63 -13.85 -18.32
CA LEU A 173 -1.10 -15.20 -18.09
C LEU A 173 0.25 -15.39 -18.79
N ALA A 174 0.39 -14.93 -20.04
CA ALA A 174 1.66 -15.00 -20.77
C ALA A 174 2.77 -14.18 -20.12
N MET A 175 2.46 -13.06 -19.48
CA MET A 175 3.41 -12.23 -18.72
C MET A 175 3.80 -12.91 -17.40
N TRP A 176 2.82 -13.28 -16.58
CA TRP A 176 3.03 -13.84 -15.26
C TRP A 176 3.71 -15.21 -15.26
N SER A 177 3.40 -16.07 -16.24
CA SER A 177 3.99 -17.41 -16.36
C SER A 177 5.52 -17.40 -16.53
N ARG A 178 6.09 -16.27 -16.90
CA ARG A 178 7.54 -16.09 -17.10
C ARG A 178 8.32 -15.78 -15.81
N TYR A 179 7.62 -15.58 -14.70
CA TYR A 179 8.22 -15.38 -13.39
C TYR A 179 8.35 -16.71 -12.64
N ASP A 180 9.40 -16.82 -11.83
CA ASP A 180 9.65 -17.98 -10.97
C ASP A 180 8.80 -17.90 -9.70
N ALA A 181 8.59 -16.69 -9.17
CA ALA A 181 7.74 -16.43 -8.02
C ALA A 181 6.79 -15.24 -8.24
N ILE A 182 5.59 -15.34 -7.68
CA ILE A 182 4.54 -14.32 -7.73
C ILE A 182 4.13 -14.00 -6.28
N CYS A 183 4.46 -12.80 -5.82
CA CYS A 183 4.34 -12.40 -4.43
C CYS A 183 3.12 -11.51 -4.21
N GLY A 184 2.07 -12.03 -3.56
CA GLY A 184 0.93 -11.21 -3.13
C GLY A 184 1.22 -10.51 -1.81
N VAL A 185 0.87 -9.23 -1.70
CA VAL A 185 1.10 -8.42 -0.48
C VAL A 185 0.15 -8.75 0.68
N SER A 186 -0.78 -9.66 0.48
CA SER A 186 -1.66 -10.21 1.50
C SER A 186 -2.24 -11.55 1.02
N GLU A 187 -2.71 -12.38 1.94
CA GLU A 187 -3.40 -13.62 1.56
C GLU A 187 -4.60 -13.38 0.64
N GLN A 188 -5.33 -12.28 0.84
CA GLN A 188 -6.46 -11.93 -0.02
C GLN A 188 -5.99 -11.64 -1.44
N ALA A 189 -4.92 -10.84 -1.63
CA ALA A 189 -4.34 -10.56 -2.95
C ALA A 189 -3.85 -11.85 -3.61
N SER A 190 -3.17 -12.73 -2.87
CA SER A 190 -2.72 -14.04 -3.35
C SER A 190 -3.88 -14.93 -3.78
N ARG A 191 -4.94 -15.05 -2.96
CA ARG A 191 -6.14 -15.87 -3.26
C ARG A 191 -6.91 -15.33 -4.46
N SER A 192 -7.11 -14.00 -4.56
CA SER A 192 -7.83 -13.41 -5.70
C SER A 192 -7.06 -13.61 -7.01
N PHE A 193 -5.74 -13.50 -6.96
CA PHE A 193 -4.88 -13.79 -8.10
C PHE A 193 -4.92 -15.28 -8.47
N GLN A 194 -4.83 -16.18 -7.49
CA GLN A 194 -4.93 -17.63 -7.70
C GLN A 194 -6.27 -18.02 -8.34
N THR A 195 -7.35 -17.36 -7.95
CA THR A 195 -8.67 -17.57 -8.57
C THR A 195 -8.68 -17.13 -10.03
N ALA A 196 -7.99 -16.04 -10.37
CA ALA A 196 -7.88 -15.56 -11.75
C ALA A 196 -6.93 -16.43 -12.61
N PHE A 197 -5.88 -16.99 -12.01
CA PHE A 197 -4.82 -17.77 -12.67
C PHE A 197 -4.48 -19.04 -11.89
N PRO A 198 -5.38 -20.03 -11.84
CA PRO A 198 -5.12 -21.29 -11.11
C PRO A 198 -3.92 -22.07 -11.67
N GLU A 199 -3.55 -21.84 -12.93
CA GLU A 199 -2.39 -22.45 -13.59
C GLU A 199 -1.04 -22.01 -13.00
N LEU A 200 -1.02 -20.92 -12.20
CA LEU A 200 0.18 -20.35 -11.59
C LEU A 200 0.25 -20.59 -10.08
N SER A 201 -0.64 -21.44 -9.53
CA SER A 201 -0.79 -21.64 -8.09
C SER A 201 0.50 -22.07 -7.38
N ASP A 202 1.33 -22.84 -8.04
CA ASP A 202 2.62 -23.32 -7.55
C ASP A 202 3.70 -22.23 -7.41
N LYS A 203 3.49 -21.08 -8.06
CA LYS A 203 4.40 -19.92 -8.02
C LYS A 203 3.97 -18.84 -7.05
N ILE A 204 2.75 -18.93 -6.51
CA ILE A 204 2.17 -17.89 -5.67
C ILE A 204 2.60 -18.06 -4.23
N GLN A 205 3.10 -16.98 -3.64
CA GLN A 205 3.37 -16.88 -2.22
C GLN A 205 2.91 -15.53 -1.67
N THR A 206 2.66 -15.48 -0.36
CA THR A 206 2.34 -14.23 0.31
C THR A 206 3.60 -13.66 0.95
N VAL A 207 3.98 -12.45 0.50
CA VAL A 207 5.02 -11.62 1.09
C VAL A 207 4.37 -10.30 1.49
N GLU A 208 4.07 -10.15 2.77
CA GLU A 208 3.36 -8.98 3.27
C GLU A 208 4.19 -7.70 3.16
N ASN A 209 3.51 -6.57 3.05
CA ASN A 209 4.18 -5.27 3.01
C ASN A 209 5.02 -5.05 4.28
N ILE A 210 6.24 -4.61 4.09
CA ILE A 210 7.15 -4.21 5.16
C ILE A 210 7.01 -2.71 5.37
N LEU A 211 6.88 -2.28 6.62
CA LEU A 211 6.73 -0.87 6.97
C LEU A 211 8.08 -0.24 7.35
N PRO A 212 8.41 0.95 6.84
CA PRO A 212 9.66 1.66 7.17
C PRO A 212 9.55 2.32 8.55
N ARG A 213 10.04 1.66 9.61
CA ARG A 213 9.94 2.14 11.01
C ARG A 213 10.51 3.54 11.20
N GLU A 214 11.76 3.74 10.77
CA GLU A 214 12.48 5.00 10.99
C GLU A 214 11.83 6.16 10.22
N LEU A 215 11.42 5.92 8.98
CA LEU A 215 10.71 6.90 8.18
C LEU A 215 9.37 7.27 8.83
N THR A 216 8.59 6.28 9.25
CA THR A 216 7.29 6.50 9.91
C THR A 216 7.46 7.33 11.18
N ALA A 217 8.45 7.00 12.02
CA ALA A 217 8.76 7.76 13.24
C ALA A 217 9.17 9.21 12.92
N LYS A 218 10.09 9.41 11.97
CA LYS A 218 10.54 10.73 11.54
C LYS A 218 9.42 11.58 10.94
N GLN A 219 8.57 10.97 10.11
CA GLN A 219 7.42 11.67 9.53
C GLN A 219 6.36 12.02 10.58
N ALA A 220 6.24 11.22 11.63
CA ALA A 220 5.32 11.50 12.75
C ALA A 220 5.74 12.70 13.61
N GLU A 221 7.01 13.13 13.55
CA GLU A 221 7.52 14.31 14.26
C GLU A 221 7.16 15.63 13.59
N GLN A 222 6.71 15.59 12.33
CA GLN A 222 6.32 16.80 11.63
C GLN A 222 5.12 17.48 12.31
N PRO A 223 5.08 18.81 12.35
CA PRO A 223 3.97 19.53 12.97
C PRO A 223 2.66 19.33 12.19
N GLN A 224 1.55 19.25 12.91
CA GLN A 224 0.20 19.34 12.38
C GLN A 224 -0.62 20.33 13.21
N THR A 225 -1.54 21.04 12.61
CA THR A 225 -2.36 22.07 13.27
C THR A 225 -3.87 21.80 13.19
N ASP A 226 -4.28 20.82 12.40
CA ASP A 226 -5.69 20.55 12.09
C ASP A 226 -6.42 19.75 13.19
N MET A 227 -5.68 19.27 14.19
CA MET A 227 -6.23 18.57 15.36
C MET A 227 -5.81 19.30 16.64
N PRO A 228 -6.43 20.45 16.97
CA PRO A 228 -6.06 21.23 18.13
C PRO A 228 -6.33 20.48 19.44
N SER A 229 -5.58 20.82 20.48
CA SER A 229 -5.82 20.32 21.84
C SER A 229 -6.81 21.24 22.55
N ASP A 230 -8.08 20.84 22.55
CA ASP A 230 -9.19 21.60 23.16
C ASP A 230 -9.88 20.84 24.31
N GLY A 231 -9.26 19.75 24.77
CA GLY A 231 -9.76 18.94 25.89
C GLY A 231 -10.59 17.73 25.45
N ALA A 232 -11.13 17.70 24.23
CA ALA A 232 -11.85 16.55 23.72
C ALA A 232 -10.88 15.40 23.38
N VAL A 233 -11.33 14.15 23.61
CA VAL A 233 -10.59 12.95 23.18
C VAL A 233 -10.54 12.90 21.67
N LYS A 234 -9.35 12.79 21.11
CA LYS A 234 -9.10 12.75 19.65
C LYS A 234 -9.11 11.32 19.14
N ILE A 235 -10.15 10.96 18.40
CA ILE A 235 -10.24 9.71 17.69
C ILE A 235 -9.83 9.95 16.23
N LEU A 236 -9.02 9.06 15.63
CA LEU A 236 -8.59 9.16 14.26
C LEU A 236 -8.92 7.88 13.48
N SER A 237 -9.37 8.06 12.24
CA SER A 237 -9.44 7.00 11.23
C SER A 237 -8.79 7.48 9.94
N VAL A 238 -8.04 6.59 9.29
CA VAL A 238 -7.34 6.90 8.02
C VAL A 238 -7.69 5.85 6.98
N GLY A 239 -8.15 6.29 5.80
CA GLY A 239 -8.48 5.34 4.74
C GLY A 239 -9.23 5.96 3.58
N ARG A 240 -9.44 5.17 2.53
CA ARG A 240 -10.23 5.58 1.37
C ARG A 240 -11.71 5.71 1.77
N PHE A 241 -12.38 6.75 1.31
CA PHE A 241 -13.82 6.93 1.55
C PHE A 241 -14.62 6.03 0.59
N CYS A 242 -14.86 4.80 1.04
CA CYS A 242 -15.55 3.74 0.31
C CYS A 242 -16.30 2.82 1.30
N ASP A 243 -17.25 2.04 0.83
CA ASP A 243 -18.09 1.14 1.63
C ASP A 243 -17.31 0.27 2.61
N ALA A 244 -16.17 -0.30 2.16
CA ALA A 244 -15.32 -1.14 3.00
C ALA A 244 -14.88 -0.48 4.30
N LYS A 245 -14.65 0.84 4.30
CA LYS A 245 -14.12 1.59 5.45
C LYS A 245 -15.19 2.02 6.45
N ASN A 246 -16.46 1.97 6.08
CA ASN A 246 -17.60 2.22 6.97
C ASN A 246 -17.61 3.63 7.62
N PHE A 247 -17.03 4.62 6.95
CA PHE A 247 -16.95 5.97 7.52
C PHE A 247 -18.29 6.71 7.51
N ASP A 248 -19.25 6.23 6.74
CA ASP A 248 -20.65 6.68 6.74
C ASP A 248 -21.37 6.41 8.09
N ASN A 249 -20.94 5.42 8.86
CA ASN A 249 -21.48 5.11 10.19
C ASN A 249 -20.75 5.81 11.34
N VAL A 250 -19.58 6.40 11.10
CA VAL A 250 -18.83 7.14 12.14
C VAL A 250 -19.64 8.23 12.81
N PRO A 251 -20.48 9.03 12.12
CA PRO A 251 -21.30 10.06 12.78
C PRO A 251 -22.28 9.51 13.81
N ASP A 252 -22.94 8.37 13.54
CA ASP A 252 -23.86 7.74 14.50
C ASP A 252 -23.09 7.15 15.71
N ILE A 253 -21.96 6.51 15.45
CA ILE A 253 -21.09 5.98 16.52
C ILE A 253 -20.60 7.12 17.41
N CYS A 254 -20.14 8.24 16.83
CA CYS A 254 -19.68 9.41 17.55
C CYS A 254 -20.79 10.03 18.40
N ARG A 255 -22.01 10.18 17.85
CA ARG A 255 -23.19 10.66 18.60
C ARG A 255 -23.48 9.80 19.81
N ARG A 256 -23.43 8.47 19.66
CA ARG A 256 -23.63 7.52 20.80
C ARG A 256 -22.54 7.66 21.87
N LEU A 257 -21.30 7.91 21.49
CA LEU A 257 -20.23 8.19 22.47
C LEU A 257 -20.53 9.44 23.28
N MET A 258 -21.02 10.51 22.63
CA MET A 258 -21.39 11.74 23.31
C MET A 258 -22.63 11.58 24.19
N GLU A 259 -23.65 10.84 23.73
CA GLU A 259 -24.82 10.49 24.53
C GLU A 259 -24.45 9.69 25.80
N ASN A 260 -23.34 8.93 25.72
CA ASN A 260 -22.73 8.25 26.86
C ASN A 260 -21.84 9.14 27.74
N GLY A 261 -21.85 10.47 27.54
CA GLY A 261 -21.12 11.44 28.34
C GLY A 261 -19.63 11.55 28.04
N LEU A 262 -19.16 11.09 26.89
CA LEU A 262 -17.77 11.22 26.46
C LEU A 262 -17.62 12.45 25.56
N ASP A 263 -16.68 13.34 25.87
CA ASP A 263 -16.34 14.48 25.03
C ASP A 263 -15.29 14.04 23.99
N VAL A 264 -15.75 13.72 22.77
CA VAL A 264 -14.91 13.20 21.70
C VAL A 264 -14.97 14.06 20.44
N LYS A 265 -13.86 14.08 19.71
CA LYS A 265 -13.77 14.54 18.31
C LYS A 265 -13.20 13.44 17.46
N TRP A 266 -13.87 13.11 16.36
CA TRP A 266 -13.45 12.05 15.44
C TRP A 266 -12.97 12.66 14.13
N TYR A 267 -11.71 12.46 13.82
CA TYR A 267 -11.06 12.98 12.62
C TYR A 267 -10.95 11.90 11.56
N LEU A 268 -11.31 12.24 10.31
CA LEU A 268 -11.24 11.36 9.16
C LEU A 268 -10.22 11.89 8.16
N ILE A 269 -9.16 11.11 7.92
CA ILE A 269 -8.17 11.39 6.88
C ILE A 269 -8.41 10.45 5.71
N GLY A 270 -8.58 11.02 4.53
CA GLY A 270 -8.78 10.24 3.30
C GLY A 270 -9.52 11.01 2.23
N TYR A 271 -9.89 10.28 1.20
CA TYR A 271 -10.69 10.75 0.08
C TYR A 271 -11.36 9.56 -0.61
N GLY A 272 -12.40 9.81 -1.38
CA GLY A 272 -13.08 8.76 -2.15
C GLY A 272 -14.50 9.11 -2.54
N GLY A 273 -15.15 8.20 -3.27
CA GLY A 273 -16.48 8.44 -3.84
C GLY A 273 -17.59 8.59 -2.82
N GLU A 274 -17.41 8.12 -1.59
CA GLU A 274 -18.42 8.21 -0.53
C GLU A 274 -18.31 9.46 0.35
N GLU A 275 -17.41 10.39 0.06
CA GLU A 275 -17.31 11.64 0.83
C GLU A 275 -18.65 12.41 0.90
N PRO A 276 -19.45 12.54 -0.18
CA PRO A 276 -20.76 13.18 -0.11
C PRO A 276 -21.71 12.48 0.85
N LEU A 277 -21.72 11.14 0.87
CA LEU A 277 -22.54 10.36 1.79
C LEU A 277 -22.11 10.58 3.25
N ILE A 278 -20.80 10.55 3.52
CA ILE A 278 -20.25 10.79 4.86
C ILE A 278 -20.66 12.18 5.35
N ARG A 279 -20.52 13.23 4.52
CA ARG A 279 -20.93 14.59 4.87
C ARG A 279 -22.44 14.69 5.13
N GLN A 280 -23.25 14.00 4.36
CA GLN A 280 -24.69 13.90 4.59
C GLN A 280 -24.99 13.27 5.95
N LYS A 281 -24.33 12.13 6.28
CA LYS A 281 -24.48 11.44 7.57
C LYS A 281 -24.04 12.29 8.75
N ILE A 282 -22.96 13.05 8.61
CA ILE A 282 -22.52 14.04 9.61
C ILE A 282 -23.63 15.07 9.90
N ALA A 283 -24.25 15.62 8.86
CA ALA A 283 -25.32 16.60 8.97
C ALA A 283 -26.59 15.98 9.59
N GLU A 284 -27.01 14.79 9.13
CA GLU A 284 -28.17 14.06 9.67
C GLU A 284 -28.00 13.73 11.18
N ALA A 285 -26.80 13.40 11.61
CA ALA A 285 -26.50 13.10 13.01
C ALA A 285 -26.27 14.37 13.88
N GLY A 286 -26.17 15.56 13.29
CA GLY A 286 -25.86 16.79 14.01
C GLY A 286 -24.39 16.84 14.51
N MET A 287 -23.45 16.18 13.81
CA MET A 287 -22.09 15.96 14.26
C MET A 287 -21.04 16.84 13.56
N GLN A 288 -21.42 17.97 12.96
CA GLN A 288 -20.54 18.83 12.16
C GLN A 288 -19.32 19.34 12.93
N GLU A 289 -19.48 19.57 14.25
CA GLU A 289 -18.39 20.03 15.12
C GLU A 289 -17.62 18.89 15.78
N ARG A 290 -18.02 17.65 15.54
CA ARG A 290 -17.49 16.45 16.22
C ARG A 290 -16.89 15.43 15.29
N VAL A 291 -17.38 15.28 14.05
CA VAL A 291 -16.79 14.42 13.02
C VAL A 291 -16.22 15.32 11.92
N ILE A 292 -14.90 15.37 11.86
CA ILE A 292 -14.16 16.35 11.07
C ILE A 292 -13.42 15.64 9.94
N ILE A 293 -13.79 15.94 8.70
CA ILE A 293 -13.10 15.43 7.51
C ILE A 293 -11.90 16.33 7.22
N LEU A 294 -10.69 15.80 7.42
CA LEU A 294 -9.43 16.50 7.15
C LEU A 294 -9.00 16.41 5.67
N GLY A 295 -9.71 15.58 4.87
CA GLY A 295 -9.36 15.35 3.48
C GLY A 295 -8.10 14.48 3.31
N LYS A 296 -7.55 14.45 2.09
CA LYS A 296 -6.31 13.75 1.80
C LYS A 296 -5.13 14.43 2.52
N LYS A 297 -4.34 13.64 3.22
CA LYS A 297 -3.06 14.05 3.79
C LYS A 297 -1.95 13.17 3.23
N ASP A 298 -0.91 13.80 2.72
CA ASP A 298 0.24 13.09 2.18
C ASP A 298 1.05 12.40 3.28
N ASN A 299 1.08 13.00 4.47
CA ASN A 299 1.66 12.41 5.67
C ASN A 299 0.61 12.32 6.80
N PRO A 300 0.00 11.15 7.06
CA PRO A 300 -0.98 10.96 8.13
C PRO A 300 -0.34 10.75 9.51
N TYR A 301 0.96 10.48 9.60
CA TYR A 301 1.61 10.05 10.84
C TYR A 301 1.63 11.12 11.97
N PRO A 302 1.78 12.43 11.70
CA PRO A 302 1.63 13.45 12.76
C PRO A 302 0.24 13.42 13.40
N TYR A 303 -0.79 13.12 12.61
CA TYR A 303 -2.16 12.99 13.10
C TYR A 303 -2.34 11.69 13.90
N MET A 304 -1.76 10.58 13.45
CA MET A 304 -1.73 9.34 14.21
C MET A 304 -1.01 9.51 15.53
N ARG A 305 0.12 10.21 15.55
CA ARG A 305 0.84 10.53 16.80
C ARG A 305 0.03 11.41 17.75
N ALA A 306 -0.73 12.36 17.21
CA ALA A 306 -1.51 13.32 17.98
C ALA A 306 -2.86 12.79 18.47
N CYS A 307 -3.40 11.71 17.92
CA CYS A 307 -4.65 11.12 18.37
C CYS A 307 -4.47 10.38 19.72
N ASP A 308 -5.55 10.29 20.47
CA ASP A 308 -5.60 9.51 21.71
C ASP A 308 -5.97 8.05 21.42
N LEU A 309 -6.80 7.83 20.40
CA LEU A 309 -7.26 6.52 19.96
C LEU A 309 -7.32 6.44 18.44
N TYR A 310 -6.75 5.39 17.86
CA TYR A 310 -6.95 5.06 16.45
C TYR A 310 -8.10 4.06 16.30
N VAL A 311 -9.06 4.35 15.44
CA VAL A 311 -10.22 3.47 15.20
C VAL A 311 -10.34 3.15 13.71
N GLN A 312 -10.40 1.88 13.34
CA GLN A 312 -10.68 1.42 11.99
C GLN A 312 -12.02 0.68 11.97
N PRO A 313 -13.15 1.37 11.71
CA PRO A 313 -14.49 0.80 11.84
C PRO A 313 -14.94 0.03 10.59
N SER A 314 -14.02 -0.61 9.88
CA SER A 314 -14.26 -1.23 8.57
C SER A 314 -15.32 -2.32 8.60
N ARG A 315 -16.06 -2.47 7.49
CA ARG A 315 -16.96 -3.61 7.23
C ARG A 315 -16.16 -4.84 6.81
N TYR A 316 -15.10 -4.63 6.05
CA TYR A 316 -14.17 -5.68 5.62
C TYR A 316 -12.80 -5.11 5.29
N GLU A 317 -11.76 -5.90 5.54
CA GLU A 317 -10.37 -5.61 5.21
C GLU A 317 -9.67 -6.92 4.79
N GLY A 318 -8.61 -6.79 3.99
CA GLY A 318 -7.62 -7.85 3.87
C GLY A 318 -6.65 -7.78 5.05
N LYS A 319 -5.77 -6.78 5.02
CA LYS A 319 -4.95 -6.33 6.15
C LYS A 319 -4.84 -4.81 6.08
N ALA A 320 -5.33 -4.12 7.09
CA ALA A 320 -5.32 -2.66 7.15
C ALA A 320 -3.91 -2.17 7.55
N VAL A 321 -3.14 -1.71 6.57
CA VAL A 321 -1.78 -1.17 6.80
C VAL A 321 -1.82 -0.01 7.80
N THR A 322 -2.84 0.85 7.73
CA THR A 322 -3.01 2.01 8.64
C THR A 322 -3.19 1.62 10.10
N VAL A 323 -3.75 0.44 10.40
CA VAL A 323 -3.83 -0.12 11.75
C VAL A 323 -2.42 -0.44 12.26
N ARG A 324 -1.60 -1.12 11.45
CA ARG A 324 -0.21 -1.41 11.79
C ARG A 324 0.64 -0.14 11.94
N GLU A 325 0.41 0.86 11.10
CA GLU A 325 1.08 2.16 11.20
C GLU A 325 0.75 2.83 12.54
N ALA A 326 -0.50 2.78 13.00
CA ALA A 326 -0.90 3.29 14.30
C ALA A 326 -0.26 2.49 15.46
N GLN A 327 -0.25 1.15 15.37
CA GLN A 327 0.43 0.29 16.34
C GLN A 327 1.95 0.54 16.38
N LEU A 328 2.60 0.74 15.23
CA LEU A 328 4.01 1.09 15.11
C LEU A 328 4.35 2.41 15.82
N LEU A 329 3.39 3.35 15.83
CA LEU A 329 3.49 4.62 16.55
C LEU A 329 3.04 4.52 18.03
N GLY A 330 2.82 3.30 18.53
CA GLY A 330 2.45 3.05 19.92
C GLY A 330 1.04 3.51 20.29
N LYS A 331 0.12 3.60 19.33
CA LYS A 331 -1.26 4.04 19.60
C LYS A 331 -2.15 2.90 20.03
N PRO A 332 -3.04 3.12 21.00
CA PRO A 332 -4.15 2.22 21.26
C PRO A 332 -5.02 2.14 20.00
N VAL A 333 -5.42 0.94 19.62
CA VAL A 333 -6.17 0.68 18.39
C VAL A 333 -7.48 -0.02 18.69
N VAL A 334 -8.55 0.39 18.01
CA VAL A 334 -9.83 -0.34 17.96
C VAL A 334 -10.14 -0.66 16.51
N ILE A 335 -10.52 -1.90 16.25
CA ILE A 335 -11.08 -2.34 14.97
C ILE A 335 -12.43 -3.02 15.18
N THR A 336 -13.26 -3.03 14.16
CA THR A 336 -14.50 -3.81 14.15
C THR A 336 -14.22 -5.29 13.86
N ASP A 337 -15.13 -6.18 14.27
CA ASP A 337 -15.03 -7.63 14.10
C ASP A 337 -15.37 -8.07 12.66
N TYR A 338 -14.57 -7.64 11.68
CA TYR A 338 -14.64 -8.15 10.31
C TYR A 338 -13.93 -9.50 10.19
N ALA A 339 -14.21 -10.28 9.17
CA ALA A 339 -13.81 -11.68 9.02
C ALA A 339 -12.31 -11.97 9.23
N THR A 340 -11.42 -10.98 9.00
CA THR A 340 -9.96 -11.10 9.16
C THR A 340 -9.43 -10.35 10.39
N SER A 341 -10.28 -9.80 11.24
CA SER A 341 -9.91 -8.98 12.41
C SER A 341 -8.90 -9.67 13.33
N GLY A 342 -9.10 -10.96 13.64
CA GLY A 342 -8.18 -11.74 14.47
C GLY A 342 -6.79 -11.97 13.86
N SER A 343 -6.61 -11.75 12.55
CA SER A 343 -5.28 -11.74 11.92
C SER A 343 -4.64 -10.34 11.89
N GLN A 344 -5.42 -9.31 12.18
CA GLN A 344 -4.97 -7.92 12.19
C GLN A 344 -4.33 -7.53 13.50
N LEU A 345 -4.93 -7.93 14.63
CA LEU A 345 -4.43 -7.68 15.98
C LEU A 345 -4.85 -8.80 16.94
N GLU A 346 -4.19 -8.88 18.06
CA GLU A 346 -4.51 -9.77 19.17
C GLU A 346 -5.40 -9.04 20.17
N ASP A 347 -6.70 -9.43 20.18
CA ASP A 347 -7.71 -8.74 20.98
C ASP A 347 -7.33 -8.65 22.47
N GLY A 348 -7.45 -7.44 22.99
CA GLY A 348 -7.09 -7.13 24.37
C GLY A 348 -5.59 -7.09 24.66
N VAL A 349 -4.71 -7.32 23.71
CA VAL A 349 -3.24 -7.29 23.90
C VAL A 349 -2.61 -6.09 23.19
N ASP A 350 -2.84 -5.94 21.90
CA ASP A 350 -2.28 -4.84 21.09
C ASP A 350 -3.35 -4.03 20.35
N GLY A 351 -4.61 -4.20 20.74
CA GLY A 351 -5.78 -3.49 20.30
C GLY A 351 -7.04 -4.11 20.87
N VAL A 352 -8.20 -3.61 20.47
CA VAL A 352 -9.51 -4.13 20.86
C VAL A 352 -10.36 -4.37 19.62
N ILE A 353 -11.00 -5.55 19.56
CA ILE A 353 -11.98 -5.88 18.53
C ILE A 353 -13.38 -5.63 19.10
N VAL A 354 -14.17 -4.80 18.41
CA VAL A 354 -15.52 -4.42 18.82
C VAL A 354 -16.57 -4.90 17.81
N PRO A 355 -17.84 -5.09 18.20
CA PRO A 355 -18.91 -5.42 17.25
C PRO A 355 -18.99 -4.45 16.08
N MET A 356 -19.42 -4.93 14.91
CA MET A 356 -19.55 -4.10 13.70
C MET A 356 -20.77 -3.19 13.72
N ASP A 357 -21.80 -3.49 14.50
CA ASP A 357 -22.96 -2.61 14.63
C ASP A 357 -22.60 -1.34 15.42
N ASN A 358 -23.28 -0.24 15.09
CA ASN A 358 -22.96 1.07 15.65
C ASN A 358 -23.06 1.13 17.18
N ALA A 359 -24.02 0.42 17.75
CA ALA A 359 -24.24 0.42 19.21
C ALA A 359 -23.14 -0.35 19.94
N GLY A 360 -22.81 -1.55 19.46
CA GLY A 360 -21.73 -2.38 19.99
C GLY A 360 -20.36 -1.73 19.79
N CYS A 361 -20.12 -1.14 18.63
CA CYS A 361 -18.88 -0.37 18.36
C CYS A 361 -18.72 0.81 19.32
N ALA A 362 -19.78 1.62 19.49
CA ALA A 362 -19.76 2.74 20.43
C ALA A 362 -19.56 2.27 21.87
N ALA A 363 -20.22 1.18 22.29
CA ALA A 363 -20.09 0.62 23.64
C ALA A 363 -18.64 0.15 23.93
N GLY A 364 -18.02 -0.56 22.98
CA GLY A 364 -16.65 -1.03 23.11
C GLY A 364 -15.63 0.12 23.17
N ILE A 365 -15.78 1.12 22.30
CA ILE A 365 -14.96 2.34 22.35
C ILE A 365 -15.16 3.08 23.69
N ALA A 366 -16.40 3.24 24.14
CA ALA A 366 -16.69 3.92 25.39
C ALA A 366 -16.10 3.19 26.61
N ALA A 367 -16.14 1.85 26.62
CA ALA A 367 -15.52 1.05 27.68
C ALA A 367 -14.01 1.29 27.74
N LEU A 368 -13.35 1.30 26.58
CA LEU A 368 -11.90 1.54 26.49
C LEU A 368 -11.54 2.97 26.93
N LEU A 369 -12.26 3.99 26.46
CA LEU A 369 -11.97 5.40 26.81
C LEU A 369 -12.18 5.72 28.30
N ARG A 370 -13.02 4.93 28.99
CA ARG A 370 -13.21 5.05 30.45
C ARG A 370 -12.16 4.31 31.28
N ASP A 371 -11.26 3.58 30.63
CA ASP A 371 -10.19 2.84 31.29
C ASP A 371 -8.80 3.32 30.80
N PRO A 372 -8.29 4.44 31.35
CA PRO A 372 -6.98 4.97 30.98
C PRO A 372 -5.84 3.98 31.22
N ALA A 373 -5.94 3.12 32.24
CA ALA A 373 -4.92 2.11 32.51
C ALA A 373 -4.86 1.08 31.37
N ARG A 374 -6.02 0.68 30.84
CA ARG A 374 -6.12 -0.21 29.71
C ARG A 374 -5.58 0.43 28.42
N MET A 375 -5.92 1.70 28.17
CA MET A 375 -5.37 2.47 27.05
C MET A 375 -3.85 2.50 27.10
N GLN A 376 -3.27 2.79 28.25
CA GLN A 376 -1.82 2.79 28.44
C GLN A 376 -1.21 1.39 28.24
N GLN A 377 -1.82 0.35 28.78
CA GLN A 377 -1.36 -1.03 28.60
C GLN A 377 -1.30 -1.44 27.13
N LEU A 378 -2.32 -1.11 26.35
CA LEU A 378 -2.33 -1.38 24.89
C LEU A 378 -1.20 -0.63 24.18
N SER A 379 -0.99 0.65 24.53
CA SER A 379 0.09 1.47 23.99
C SER A 379 1.48 0.88 24.29
N GLU A 380 1.69 0.47 25.54
CA GLU A 380 2.95 -0.18 25.97
C GLU A 380 3.17 -1.53 25.29
N SER A 381 2.11 -2.30 25.08
CA SER A 381 2.17 -3.56 24.33
C SER A 381 2.57 -3.32 22.88
N CYS A 382 1.98 -2.30 22.24
CA CYS A 382 2.35 -1.89 20.89
C CYS A 382 3.83 -1.48 20.81
N ALA A 383 4.34 -0.74 21.79
CA ALA A 383 5.74 -0.30 21.81
C ALA A 383 6.76 -1.46 21.90
N LYS A 384 6.35 -2.61 22.44
CA LYS A 384 7.21 -3.79 22.64
C LYS A 384 7.20 -4.77 21.44
N ARG A 385 6.30 -4.61 20.48
CA ARG A 385 6.13 -5.50 19.34
C ARG A 385 6.71 -4.91 18.05
N ASP A 386 7.09 -5.78 17.14
CA ASP A 386 7.45 -5.36 15.79
C ASP A 386 6.24 -5.43 14.84
N TYR A 387 5.82 -4.29 14.36
CA TYR A 387 4.74 -4.15 13.36
C TYR A 387 5.27 -3.87 11.96
N THR A 388 6.60 -3.88 11.78
CA THR A 388 7.20 -3.60 10.46
C THR A 388 7.03 -4.74 9.49
N ASN A 389 6.90 -5.98 9.96
CA ASN A 389 7.03 -7.21 9.17
C ASN A 389 8.40 -7.39 8.54
N SER A 390 9.47 -6.88 9.14
CA SER A 390 10.82 -6.98 8.59
C SER A 390 11.26 -8.42 8.28
N ALA A 391 10.74 -9.40 9.03
CA ALA A 391 11.00 -10.83 8.79
C ALA A 391 10.49 -11.33 7.42
N GLU A 392 9.58 -10.61 6.76
CA GLU A 392 9.12 -10.99 5.42
C GLU A 392 10.26 -10.97 4.37
N VAL A 393 11.34 -10.24 4.65
CA VAL A 393 12.52 -10.21 3.77
C VAL A 393 13.16 -11.59 3.63
N GLU A 394 13.06 -12.47 4.64
CA GLU A 394 13.61 -13.83 4.59
C GLU A 394 12.94 -14.68 3.50
N LYS A 395 11.66 -14.44 3.22
CA LYS A 395 10.97 -15.10 2.10
C LYS A 395 11.56 -14.69 0.73
N ILE A 396 12.09 -13.48 0.64
CA ILE A 396 12.76 -12.99 -0.57
C ILE A 396 14.12 -13.64 -0.72
N TYR A 397 14.85 -13.82 0.38
CA TYR A 397 16.14 -14.52 0.37
C TYR A 397 15.99 -15.98 -0.04
N ALA A 398 14.95 -16.65 0.45
CA ALA A 398 14.65 -18.03 0.08
C ALA A 398 14.43 -18.23 -1.43
N LEU A 399 13.98 -17.19 -2.16
CA LEU A 399 13.84 -17.27 -3.63
C LEU A 399 15.17 -17.48 -4.37
N MET A 400 16.31 -17.20 -3.72
CA MET A 400 17.64 -17.32 -4.33
C MET A 400 18.35 -18.63 -3.93
N GLU A 401 17.82 -19.34 -2.93
CA GLU A 401 18.46 -20.55 -2.39
C GLU A 401 18.07 -21.85 -3.13
N ASP A 402 16.98 -21.82 -3.94
CA ASP A 402 16.52 -22.91 -4.82
C ASP A 402 17.07 -22.76 -6.25
#